data_94f2df8f6eeedc199e5d0ee2c05bf72d
#
_entry.id   94f2df8f6eeedc199e5d0ee2c05bf72d
#
_cell.length_a   1.000
_cell.length_b   1.000
_cell.length_c   1.000
_cell.angle_alpha   90.00
_cell.angle_beta   90.00
_cell.angle_gamma   90.00
#
_symmetry.space_group_name_H-M   'P 1'
#
loop_
_entity.id
_entity.type
_entity.pdbx_description
1 polymer ?
#
loop_
_entity_poly.entity_id
_entity_poly.type
_entity_poly.pdbx_seq_one_letter_code
_entity_poly.pdbx_strand_id
1 'polypeptide(L)'
;MTSALIQGSHAAYYIFASIAWQQAGLGGLTIAGLWSLGVIAEIVVFAASPRFTLPPVMLVAIAALSAVARWVITAQEPPLAILATVQLAHGLTFGLTQVGTMMLLVGYVPGHVMARGQGYLAACGGIVSSSTSTVSGAIYARYGQGVYYAMAAMALFGAVIVWLARHRLADHPHKAASGG
;
A
#
# COMPACT_ATOMS: atom_id res chain seq x y z
N MET A 1 -10.85 6.16 -0.44
CA MET A 1 -10.97 5.18 0.68
C MET A 1 -10.09 3.94 0.47
N THR A 2 -10.19 3.20 -0.64
CA THR A 2 -9.39 1.99 -0.89
C THR A 2 -7.89 2.21 -0.74
N SER A 3 -7.33 3.24 -1.37
CA SER A 3 -5.92 3.60 -1.24
C SER A 3 -5.51 3.87 0.21
N ALA A 4 -6.34 4.57 0.98
CA ALA A 4 -6.09 4.84 2.39
C ALA A 4 -6.06 3.54 3.22
N LEU A 5 -6.92 2.56 2.91
CA LEU A 5 -6.91 1.25 3.56
C LEU A 5 -5.64 0.45 3.24
N ILE A 6 -5.25 0.39 1.95
CA ILE A 6 -4.05 -0.34 1.53
C ILE A 6 -2.80 0.32 2.15
N GLN A 7 -2.66 1.62 2.03
CA GLN A 7 -1.50 2.34 2.61
C GLN A 7 -1.52 2.31 4.14
N GLY A 8 -2.67 2.48 4.77
CA GLY A 8 -2.82 2.37 6.22
C GLY A 8 -2.48 0.99 6.76
N SER A 9 -2.67 -0.08 5.96
CA SER A 9 -2.25 -1.44 6.33
C SER A 9 -0.73 -1.58 6.51
N HIS A 10 0.07 -0.62 6.06
CA HIS A 10 1.51 -0.58 6.30
C HIS A 10 1.87 -0.02 7.69
N ALA A 11 0.93 0.52 8.46
CA ALA A 11 1.21 1.20 9.73
C ALA A 11 1.94 0.29 10.73
N ALA A 12 1.46 -0.95 10.93
CA ALA A 12 2.12 -1.91 11.82
C ALA A 12 3.55 -2.24 11.36
N TYR A 13 3.75 -2.35 10.05
CA TYR A 13 5.06 -2.63 9.46
C TYR A 13 6.06 -1.50 9.76
N TYR A 14 5.70 -0.25 9.54
CA TYR A 14 6.58 0.89 9.81
C TYR A 14 6.94 1.04 11.28
N ILE A 15 6.07 0.63 12.19
CA ILE A 15 6.30 0.76 13.64
C ILE A 15 7.06 -0.44 14.19
N PHE A 16 6.66 -1.67 13.83
CA PHE A 16 7.08 -2.88 14.54
C PHE A 16 8.10 -3.74 13.80
N ALA A 17 8.26 -3.59 12.46
CA ALA A 17 9.13 -4.47 11.69
C ALA A 17 10.58 -4.48 12.22
N SER A 18 11.19 -3.31 12.45
CA SER A 18 12.55 -3.23 12.95
C SER A 18 12.71 -3.84 14.35
N ILE A 19 11.72 -3.65 15.22
CA ILE A 19 11.70 -4.21 16.57
C ILE A 19 11.67 -5.74 16.49
N ALA A 20 10.76 -6.27 15.70
CA ALA A 20 10.60 -7.71 15.52
C ALA A 20 11.85 -8.36 14.91
N TRP A 21 12.45 -7.72 13.92
CA TRP A 21 13.69 -8.23 13.29
C TRP A 21 14.89 -8.19 14.24
N GLN A 22 14.99 -7.16 15.09
CA GLN A 22 15.99 -7.12 16.15
C GLN A 22 15.78 -8.25 17.18
N GLN A 23 14.54 -8.49 17.58
CA GLN A 23 14.18 -9.60 18.48
C GLN A 23 14.47 -10.99 17.85
N ALA A 24 14.35 -11.10 16.53
CA ALA A 24 14.75 -12.29 15.77
C ALA A 24 16.28 -12.42 15.56
N GLY A 25 17.07 -11.50 16.13
CA GLY A 25 18.54 -11.54 16.09
C GLY A 25 19.16 -10.94 14.83
N LEU A 26 18.39 -10.22 13.99
CA LEU A 26 18.95 -9.56 12.81
C LEU A 26 19.75 -8.32 13.20
N GLY A 27 20.98 -8.21 12.69
CA GLY A 27 21.84 -7.06 12.91
C GLY A 27 21.37 -5.81 12.16
N GLY A 28 21.77 -4.63 12.64
CA GLY A 28 21.34 -3.35 12.11
C GLY A 28 21.60 -3.18 10.61
N LEU A 29 22.71 -3.69 10.08
CA LEU A 29 23.03 -3.63 8.65
C LEU A 29 22.05 -4.47 7.80
N THR A 30 21.67 -5.64 8.28
CA THR A 30 20.65 -6.49 7.63
C THR A 30 19.29 -5.80 7.59
N ILE A 31 18.90 -5.19 8.72
CA ILE A 31 17.65 -4.43 8.83
C ILE A 31 17.65 -3.24 7.86
N ALA A 32 18.74 -2.47 7.83
CA ALA A 32 18.90 -1.38 6.86
C ALA A 32 18.80 -1.87 5.41
N GLY A 33 19.41 -3.03 5.10
CA GLY A 33 19.30 -3.68 3.79
C GLY A 33 17.86 -4.04 3.43
N LEU A 34 17.12 -4.61 4.37
CA LEU A 34 15.69 -4.93 4.16
C LEU A 34 14.85 -3.69 3.85
N TRP A 35 15.05 -2.60 4.58
CA TRP A 35 14.39 -1.33 4.29
C TRP A 35 14.77 -0.79 2.91
N SER A 36 16.06 -0.85 2.58
CA SER A 36 16.57 -0.39 1.28
C SER A 36 15.98 -1.17 0.11
N LEU A 37 15.78 -2.50 0.24
CA LEU A 37 15.11 -3.31 -0.78
C LEU A 37 13.69 -2.83 -1.06
N GLY A 38 12.94 -2.47 -0.03
CA GLY A 38 11.59 -1.90 -0.19
C GLY A 38 11.60 -0.59 -0.96
N VAL A 39 12.51 0.33 -0.60
CA VAL A 39 12.65 1.64 -1.26
C VAL A 39 13.11 1.47 -2.72
N ILE A 40 14.08 0.59 -2.99
CA ILE A 40 14.54 0.32 -4.35
C ILE A 40 13.39 -0.23 -5.21
N ALA A 41 12.62 -1.18 -4.67
CA ALA A 41 11.46 -1.73 -5.39
C ALA A 41 10.42 -0.66 -5.72
N GLU A 42 10.19 0.28 -4.81
CA GLU A 42 9.28 1.42 -5.02
C GLU A 42 9.80 2.36 -6.12
N ILE A 43 11.09 2.71 -6.09
CA ILE A 43 11.73 3.52 -7.14
C ILE A 43 11.59 2.84 -8.50
N VAL A 44 11.82 1.53 -8.59
CA VAL A 44 11.67 0.76 -9.83
C VAL A 44 10.24 0.82 -10.36
N VAL A 45 9.24 0.66 -9.49
CA VAL A 45 7.83 0.77 -9.89
C VAL A 45 7.50 2.17 -10.40
N PHE A 46 7.96 3.22 -9.73
CA PHE A 46 7.74 4.59 -10.18
C PHE A 46 8.44 4.88 -11.51
N ALA A 47 9.68 4.44 -11.69
CA ALA A 47 10.42 4.59 -12.93
C ALA A 47 9.77 3.82 -14.11
N ALA A 48 9.16 2.67 -13.83
CA ALA A 48 8.45 1.88 -14.82
C ALA A 48 7.02 2.37 -15.11
N SER A 49 6.44 3.20 -14.23
CA SER A 49 5.02 3.60 -14.28
C SER A 49 4.57 4.23 -15.60
N PRO A 50 5.40 5.00 -16.36
CA PRO A 50 5.00 5.51 -17.68
C PRO A 50 4.72 4.42 -18.73
N ARG A 51 5.18 3.19 -18.48
CA ARG A 51 4.97 2.03 -19.38
C ARG A 51 3.77 1.18 -18.99
N PHE A 52 3.06 1.51 -17.91
CA PHE A 52 1.92 0.72 -17.46
C PHE A 52 0.73 0.93 -18.39
N THR A 53 0.26 -0.16 -18.98
CA THR A 53 -0.89 -0.20 -19.89
C THR A 53 -2.16 -0.68 -19.21
N LEU A 54 -2.05 -1.18 -17.97
CA LEU A 54 -3.20 -1.66 -17.21
C LEU A 54 -4.09 -0.50 -16.74
N PRO A 55 -5.41 -0.69 -16.72
CA PRO A 55 -6.32 0.28 -16.14
C PRO A 55 -5.94 0.61 -14.69
N PRO A 56 -6.06 1.87 -14.26
CA PRO A 56 -5.68 2.29 -12.90
C PRO A 56 -6.36 1.48 -11.79
N VAL A 57 -7.60 1.08 -12.01
CA VAL A 57 -8.37 0.22 -11.09
C VAL A 57 -7.70 -1.14 -10.91
N MET A 58 -7.17 -1.71 -11.99
CA MET A 58 -6.43 -2.99 -11.94
C MET A 58 -5.13 -2.85 -11.16
N LEU A 59 -4.40 -1.74 -11.34
CA LEU A 59 -3.17 -1.49 -10.57
C LEU A 59 -3.46 -1.46 -9.06
N VAL A 60 -4.53 -0.77 -8.65
CA VAL A 60 -4.95 -0.73 -7.24
C VAL A 60 -5.41 -2.10 -6.74
N ALA A 61 -6.11 -2.88 -7.56
CA ALA A 61 -6.55 -4.22 -7.19
C ALA A 61 -5.36 -5.19 -7.01
N ILE A 62 -4.38 -5.15 -7.92
CA ILE A 62 -3.14 -5.94 -7.82
C ILE A 62 -2.38 -5.53 -6.55
N ALA A 63 -2.26 -4.24 -6.29
CA ALA A 63 -1.60 -3.73 -5.08
C ALA A 63 -2.28 -4.23 -3.80
N ALA A 64 -3.61 -4.20 -3.74
CA ALA A 64 -4.38 -4.68 -2.59
C ALA A 64 -4.17 -6.18 -2.34
N LEU A 65 -4.26 -7.01 -3.40
CA LEU A 65 -4.05 -8.46 -3.29
C LEU A 65 -2.60 -8.79 -2.93
N SER A 66 -1.63 -8.07 -3.49
CA SER A 66 -0.22 -8.19 -3.12
C SER A 66 0.00 -7.83 -1.65
N ALA A 67 -0.70 -6.81 -1.13
CA ALA A 67 -0.63 -6.45 0.29
C ALA A 67 -1.21 -7.55 1.18
N VAL A 68 -2.33 -8.17 0.80
CA VAL A 68 -2.88 -9.33 1.54
C VAL A 68 -1.85 -10.44 1.63
N ALA A 69 -1.28 -10.87 0.50
CA ALA A 69 -0.29 -11.94 0.47
C ALA A 69 0.95 -11.57 1.30
N ARG A 70 1.44 -10.34 1.14
CA ARG A 70 2.59 -9.82 1.88
C ARG A 70 2.37 -9.89 3.39
N TRP A 71 1.24 -9.41 3.89
CA TRP A 71 0.98 -9.40 5.33
C TRP A 71 0.76 -10.79 5.90
N VAL A 72 0.08 -11.67 5.16
CA VAL A 72 -0.07 -13.09 5.58
C VAL A 72 1.29 -13.78 5.69
N ILE A 73 2.20 -13.55 4.75
CA ILE A 73 3.56 -14.12 4.80
C ILE A 73 4.35 -13.51 5.96
N THR A 74 4.29 -12.18 6.14
CA THR A 74 5.01 -11.50 7.22
C THR A 74 4.55 -11.94 8.60
N ALA A 75 3.26 -12.23 8.79
CA ALA A 75 2.70 -12.72 10.05
C ALA A 75 3.29 -14.09 10.49
N GLN A 76 3.88 -14.85 9.58
CA GLN A 76 4.43 -16.18 9.84
C GLN A 76 5.92 -16.14 10.21
N GLU A 77 6.51 -14.96 10.41
CA GLU A 77 7.92 -14.79 10.77
C GLU A 77 8.87 -15.52 9.80
N PRO A 78 8.79 -15.25 8.50
CA PRO A 78 9.50 -16.03 7.51
C PRO A 78 11.03 -15.87 7.65
N PRO A 79 11.83 -16.86 7.20
CA PRO A 79 13.28 -16.75 7.19
C PRO A 79 13.75 -15.61 6.30
N LEU A 80 14.98 -15.12 6.53
CA LEU A 80 15.55 -13.92 5.92
C LEU A 80 15.39 -13.87 4.38
N ALA A 81 15.58 -14.97 3.69
CA ALA A 81 15.46 -15.03 2.23
C ALA A 81 14.04 -14.71 1.75
N ILE A 82 13.01 -15.26 2.42
CA ILE A 82 11.62 -14.97 2.12
C ILE A 82 11.28 -13.53 2.54
N LEU A 83 11.80 -13.10 3.70
CA LEU A 83 11.61 -11.73 4.18
C LEU A 83 12.17 -10.70 3.19
N ALA A 84 13.35 -10.92 2.60
CA ALA A 84 13.92 -10.07 1.57
C ALA A 84 13.02 -10.00 0.32
N THR A 85 12.46 -11.13 -0.12
CA THR A 85 11.49 -11.17 -1.22
C THR A 85 10.22 -10.39 -0.89
N VAL A 86 9.73 -10.51 0.33
CA VAL A 86 8.57 -9.75 0.84
C VAL A 86 8.87 -8.24 0.86
N GLN A 87 10.13 -7.82 1.09
CA GLN A 87 10.49 -6.41 0.99
C GLN A 87 10.41 -5.89 -0.46
N LEU A 88 10.82 -6.69 -1.45
CA LEU A 88 10.66 -6.30 -2.86
C LEU A 88 9.19 -6.15 -3.24
N ALA A 89 8.28 -6.91 -2.63
CA ALA A 89 6.84 -6.73 -2.82
C ALA A 89 6.31 -5.36 -2.34
N HIS A 90 7.11 -4.56 -1.59
CA HIS A 90 6.74 -3.20 -1.20
C HIS A 90 6.44 -2.31 -2.41
N GLY A 91 7.24 -2.42 -3.47
CA GLY A 91 6.97 -1.71 -4.72
C GLY A 91 5.59 -2.02 -5.29
N LEU A 92 5.15 -3.28 -5.22
CA LEU A 92 3.80 -3.68 -5.66
C LEU A 92 2.73 -3.15 -4.71
N THR A 93 2.92 -3.27 -3.40
CA THR A 93 1.88 -2.91 -2.42
C THR A 93 1.73 -1.41 -2.26
N PHE A 94 2.81 -0.67 -2.13
CA PHE A 94 2.82 0.78 -1.95
C PHE A 94 2.91 1.50 -3.28
N GLY A 95 3.90 1.16 -4.12
CA GLY A 95 4.16 1.84 -5.38
C GLY A 95 2.99 1.78 -6.36
N LEU A 96 2.41 0.58 -6.62
CA LEU A 96 1.25 0.48 -7.51
C LEU A 96 0.00 1.14 -6.92
N THR A 97 -0.19 1.08 -5.59
CA THR A 97 -1.29 1.82 -4.95
C THR A 97 -1.17 3.30 -5.24
N GLN A 98 0.01 3.87 -5.10
CA GLN A 98 0.27 5.29 -5.33
C GLN A 98 0.05 5.65 -6.81
N VAL A 99 0.66 4.90 -7.74
CA VAL A 99 0.52 5.12 -9.18
C VAL A 99 -0.94 5.01 -9.61
N GLY A 100 -1.60 3.89 -9.30
CA GLY A 100 -3.00 3.67 -9.67
C GLY A 100 -3.95 4.72 -9.09
N THR A 101 -3.71 5.14 -7.84
CA THR A 101 -4.52 6.19 -7.19
C THR A 101 -4.31 7.55 -7.83
N MET A 102 -3.08 7.92 -8.19
CA MET A 102 -2.81 9.19 -8.87
C MET A 102 -3.40 9.19 -10.28
N MET A 103 -3.33 8.08 -11.01
CA MET A 103 -3.97 7.96 -12.34
C MET A 103 -5.50 8.10 -12.23
N LEU A 104 -6.14 7.49 -11.22
CA LEU A 104 -7.57 7.69 -10.96
C LEU A 104 -7.87 9.15 -10.63
N LEU A 105 -7.07 9.77 -9.76
CA LEU A 105 -7.28 11.16 -9.36
C LEU A 105 -7.21 12.09 -10.59
N VAL A 106 -6.19 11.93 -11.43
CA VAL A 106 -6.03 12.71 -12.66
C VAL A 106 -7.17 12.46 -13.66
N GLY A 107 -7.66 11.22 -13.74
CA GLY A 107 -8.77 10.87 -14.65
C GLY A 107 -10.15 11.38 -14.21
N TYR A 108 -10.37 11.60 -12.92
CA TYR A 108 -11.69 11.94 -12.38
C TYR A 108 -11.80 13.35 -11.80
N VAL A 109 -10.70 13.98 -11.43
CA VAL A 109 -10.68 15.29 -10.77
C VAL A 109 -10.27 16.36 -11.77
N PRO A 110 -11.13 17.40 -12.00
CA PRO A 110 -10.77 18.52 -12.86
C PRO A 110 -9.52 19.26 -12.38
N GLY A 111 -8.67 19.71 -13.32
CA GLY A 111 -7.37 20.31 -13.00
C GLY A 111 -7.43 21.48 -12.01
N HIS A 112 -8.47 22.33 -12.10
CA HIS A 112 -8.61 23.49 -11.22
C HIS A 112 -8.89 23.16 -9.75
N VAL A 113 -9.30 21.91 -9.43
CA VAL A 113 -9.53 21.43 -8.05
C VAL A 113 -8.60 20.25 -7.67
N MET A 114 -7.60 19.95 -8.50
CA MET A 114 -6.68 18.83 -8.30
C MET A 114 -6.00 18.89 -6.93
N ALA A 115 -5.54 20.05 -6.50
CA ALA A 115 -4.89 20.23 -5.19
C ALA A 115 -5.84 19.88 -4.03
N ARG A 116 -7.14 20.19 -4.15
CA ARG A 116 -8.14 19.78 -3.15
C ARG A 116 -8.34 18.27 -3.14
N GLY A 117 -8.39 17.64 -4.32
CA GLY A 117 -8.47 16.18 -4.44
C GLY A 117 -7.28 15.47 -3.77
N GLN A 118 -6.06 15.95 -3.99
CA GLN A 118 -4.86 15.46 -3.33
C GLN A 118 -4.90 15.70 -1.82
N GLY A 119 -5.37 16.87 -1.38
CA GLY A 119 -5.53 17.20 0.04
C GLY A 119 -6.50 16.26 0.75
N TYR A 120 -7.66 15.95 0.16
CA TYR A 120 -8.61 14.98 0.72
C TYR A 120 -8.02 13.56 0.75
N LEU A 121 -7.29 13.16 -0.28
CA LEU A 121 -6.63 11.86 -0.31
C LEU A 121 -5.60 11.75 0.82
N ALA A 122 -4.77 12.78 1.00
CA ALA A 122 -3.76 12.85 2.07
C ALA A 122 -4.41 12.85 3.46
N ALA A 123 -5.47 13.63 3.66
CA ALA A 123 -6.20 13.68 4.93
C ALA A 123 -6.83 12.31 5.29
N CYS A 124 -7.52 11.68 4.33
CA CYS A 124 -8.08 10.34 4.53
C CYS A 124 -6.97 9.31 4.82
N GLY A 125 -5.85 9.37 4.10
CA GLY A 125 -4.69 8.51 4.34
C GLY A 125 -4.11 8.70 5.73
N GLY A 126 -3.93 9.95 6.14
CA GLY A 126 -3.41 10.30 7.47
C GLY A 126 -4.32 9.82 8.60
N ILE A 127 -5.63 10.03 8.50
CA ILE A 127 -6.60 9.56 9.50
C ILE A 127 -6.57 8.04 9.63
N VAL A 128 -6.65 7.33 8.50
CA VAL A 128 -6.63 5.87 8.49
C VAL A 128 -5.31 5.34 9.05
N SER A 129 -4.17 5.90 8.61
CA SER A 129 -2.84 5.47 9.07
C SER A 129 -2.66 5.71 10.58
N SER A 130 -3.05 6.89 11.09
CA SER A 130 -2.95 7.20 12.51
C SER A 130 -3.83 6.29 13.38
N SER A 131 -5.08 6.06 12.94
CA SER A 131 -6.00 5.16 13.64
C SER A 131 -5.46 3.73 13.63
N THR A 132 -4.96 3.25 12.48
CA THR A 132 -4.38 1.93 12.35
C THR A 132 -3.11 1.80 13.21
N SER A 133 -2.25 2.81 13.25
CA SER A 133 -1.06 2.83 14.13
C SER A 133 -1.41 2.64 15.59
N THR A 134 -2.42 3.35 16.06
CA THR A 134 -2.87 3.25 17.47
C THR A 134 -3.44 1.87 17.78
N VAL A 135 -4.33 1.36 16.93
CA VAL A 135 -4.95 0.04 17.10
C VAL A 135 -3.92 -1.09 16.97
N SER A 136 -3.00 -0.97 16.01
CA SER A 136 -1.96 -1.99 15.81
C SER A 136 -1.01 -2.11 17.00
N GLY A 137 -0.79 -1.04 17.76
CA GLY A 137 -0.03 -1.09 19.01
C GLY A 137 -0.65 -2.03 20.04
N ALA A 138 -1.97 -1.92 20.26
CA ALA A 138 -2.69 -2.79 21.18
C ALA A 138 -2.72 -4.26 20.71
N ILE A 139 -2.87 -4.48 19.39
CA ILE A 139 -2.86 -5.82 18.82
C ILE A 139 -1.45 -6.43 18.93
N TYR A 140 -0.41 -5.67 18.59
CA TYR A 140 0.98 -6.15 18.65
C TYR A 140 1.40 -6.51 20.07
N ALA A 141 1.03 -5.71 21.06
CA ALA A 141 1.31 -5.98 22.46
C ALA A 141 0.74 -7.33 22.95
N ARG A 142 -0.36 -7.80 22.35
CA ARG A 142 -1.03 -9.05 22.74
C ARG A 142 -0.69 -10.24 21.85
N TYR A 143 -0.48 -10.01 20.56
CA TYR A 143 -0.38 -11.07 19.55
C TYR A 143 0.93 -11.01 18.73
N GLY A 144 1.85 -10.09 19.04
CA GLY A 144 3.11 -9.96 18.30
C GLY A 144 2.89 -9.80 16.80
N GLN A 145 3.56 -10.62 16.02
CA GLN A 145 3.46 -10.62 14.55
C GLN A 145 2.05 -10.94 14.02
N GLY A 146 1.16 -11.47 14.85
CA GLY A 146 -0.25 -11.67 14.51
C GLY A 146 -0.98 -10.37 14.10
N VAL A 147 -0.44 -9.19 14.44
CA VAL A 147 -0.94 -7.89 13.97
C VAL A 147 -1.02 -7.82 12.44
N TYR A 148 -0.15 -8.51 11.72
CA TYR A 148 -0.15 -8.51 10.25
C TYR A 148 -1.36 -9.21 9.64
N TYR A 149 -2.03 -10.13 10.36
CA TYR A 149 -3.33 -10.65 9.89
C TYR A 149 -4.42 -9.57 9.90
N ALA A 150 -4.41 -8.66 10.88
CA ALA A 150 -5.30 -7.51 10.86
C ALA A 150 -4.99 -6.56 9.69
N MET A 151 -3.70 -6.37 9.36
CA MET A 151 -3.28 -5.58 8.19
C MET A 151 -3.71 -6.26 6.88
N ALA A 152 -3.62 -7.60 6.80
CA ALA A 152 -4.11 -8.38 5.66
C ALA A 152 -5.63 -8.24 5.49
N ALA A 153 -6.40 -8.32 6.57
CA ALA A 153 -7.86 -8.12 6.55
C ALA A 153 -8.22 -6.70 6.06
N MET A 154 -7.48 -5.69 6.50
CA MET A 154 -7.67 -4.30 6.08
C MET A 154 -7.37 -4.11 4.58
N ALA A 155 -6.28 -4.72 4.07
CA ALA A 155 -5.95 -4.71 2.65
C ALA A 155 -6.99 -5.47 1.81
N LEU A 156 -7.49 -6.61 2.31
CA LEU A 156 -8.56 -7.39 1.68
C LEU A 156 -9.86 -6.58 1.58
N PHE A 157 -10.22 -5.86 2.63
CA PHE A 157 -11.37 -4.96 2.59
C PHE A 157 -11.20 -3.88 1.52
N GLY A 158 -9.98 -3.32 1.38
CA GLY A 158 -9.63 -2.42 0.28
C GLY A 158 -9.79 -3.09 -1.09
N ALA A 159 -9.35 -4.36 -1.25
CA ALA A 159 -9.51 -5.12 -2.49
C ALA A 159 -10.98 -5.33 -2.85
N VAL A 160 -11.81 -5.67 -1.88
CA VAL A 160 -13.27 -5.83 -2.09
C VAL A 160 -13.92 -4.52 -2.55
N ILE A 161 -13.58 -3.40 -1.91
CA ILE A 161 -14.12 -2.09 -2.31
C ILE A 161 -13.76 -1.77 -3.75
N VAL A 162 -12.49 -1.91 -4.15
CA VAL A 162 -12.07 -1.60 -5.52
C VAL A 162 -12.71 -2.55 -6.53
N TRP A 163 -12.88 -3.82 -6.17
CA TRP A 163 -13.53 -4.81 -7.02
C TRP A 163 -15.00 -4.47 -7.26
N LEU A 164 -15.75 -4.10 -6.23
CA LEU A 164 -17.15 -3.68 -6.36
C LEU A 164 -17.30 -2.38 -7.14
N ALA A 165 -16.34 -1.45 -6.99
CA ALA A 165 -16.34 -0.17 -7.68
C ALA A 165 -15.83 -0.24 -9.12
N ARG A 166 -15.24 -1.37 -9.56
CA ARG A 166 -14.49 -1.46 -10.83
C ARG A 166 -15.30 -1.03 -12.06
N HIS A 167 -16.57 -1.43 -12.14
CA HIS A 167 -17.43 -1.08 -13.28
C HIS A 167 -17.73 0.43 -13.32
N ARG A 168 -18.07 1.04 -12.17
CA ARG A 168 -18.31 2.49 -12.08
C ARG A 168 -17.05 3.31 -12.40
N LEU A 169 -15.87 2.77 -12.07
CA LEU A 169 -14.59 3.42 -12.33
C LEU A 169 -14.06 3.16 -13.76
N ALA A 170 -14.58 2.19 -14.49
CA ALA A 170 -14.25 1.93 -15.89
C ALA A 170 -15.09 2.79 -16.85
N ASP A 171 -16.36 3.07 -16.49
CA ASP A 171 -17.34 3.68 -17.39
C ASP A 171 -17.26 5.22 -17.50
N HIS A 172 -16.47 5.88 -16.65
CA HIS A 172 -16.38 7.36 -16.62
C HIS A 172 -14.93 7.87 -16.59
N PRO A 173 -14.08 7.59 -17.59
CA PRO A 173 -12.89 8.43 -17.75
C PRO A 173 -13.35 9.84 -18.16
N HIS A 174 -13.04 10.85 -17.35
CA HIS A 174 -13.37 12.24 -17.64
C HIS A 174 -12.79 12.61 -19.02
N LYS A 175 -13.63 12.98 -19.97
CA LYS A 175 -13.25 13.61 -21.24
C LYS A 175 -12.66 15.00 -20.94
N ALA A 176 -11.50 15.06 -20.32
CA ALA A 176 -10.79 16.30 -20.04
C ALA A 176 -9.80 16.66 -21.17
N ALA A 177 -10.03 16.18 -22.40
CA ALA A 177 -9.14 16.44 -23.53
C ALA A 177 -9.86 16.91 -24.80
N SER A 178 -10.98 17.61 -24.69
CA SER A 178 -11.61 18.25 -25.85
C SER A 178 -12.16 19.63 -25.49
N GLY A 179 -11.28 20.56 -25.17
CA GLY A 179 -11.62 21.94 -24.89
C GLY A 179 -10.37 22.78 -24.69
N GLY A 180 -9.62 22.95 -25.73
CA GLY A 180 -8.51 23.89 -25.80
C GLY A 180 -8.31 24.29 -27.24
#